data_91463f28b09f3ceb88bfdb4ea2f47ca0
#
_entry.id   91463f28b09f3ceb88bfdb4ea2f47ca0
#
_cell.length_a   1.000
_cell.length_b   1.000
_cell.length_c   1.000
_cell.angle_alpha   90.00
_cell.angle_beta   90.00
_cell.angle_gamma   90.00
#
_symmetry.space_group_name_H-M   'P 1'
#
loop_
_entity.id
_entity.type
_entity.pdbx_description
1 polymer ?
#
loop_
_entity_poly.entity_id
_entity_poly.type
_entity_poly.pdbx_seq_one_letter_code
_entity_poly.pdbx_strand_id
1 'polypeptide(L)'
;TLVERFEEQAARRPDAVALIGEDGRITYAELNAAANRWARHLRSRGLERGDMAGVLLERGVEFAAAVIGVVKAGAGYTLLDPDFPDERLRSAATDAGIAVLVTEPRLGARLTGPWTTSTCSSADLAELSGENVDVALSADDAACLMFTSGSTGRPKAILSSHRNLVSTVSGQSYGDFGPGEVFLQCSPVSWDAFSLEFWGALLHGGSTVLQPGQRPEPVLIDTLSRRHGVTMLQLSASLFNFLVDEHPAAFDTVTVAYTGGEAASPAHVHKLQRLKPGIRVVNGYGPAESMGFTTTHPVERGDEPQTLIPIGAPLVNKAAYVLDGRLRLCA
;
A
#
# COMPACT_ATOMS: atom_id res chain seq x y z
N THR A 1 3.97 -1.06 -15.97
CA THR A 1 2.74 -0.85 -15.17
C THR A 1 2.74 -1.76 -13.95
N LEU A 2 1.82 -1.53 -13.00
CA LEU A 2 1.57 -2.43 -11.86
C LEU A 2 1.13 -3.80 -12.36
N VAL A 3 0.28 -3.82 -13.38
CA VAL A 3 -0.27 -5.06 -13.96
C VAL A 3 0.83 -5.94 -14.52
N GLU A 4 1.66 -5.41 -15.40
CA GLU A 4 2.78 -6.16 -16.01
C GLU A 4 3.71 -6.75 -14.97
N ARG A 5 4.08 -5.94 -13.96
CA ARG A 5 4.98 -6.39 -12.88
C ARG A 5 4.37 -7.49 -12.03
N PHE A 6 3.09 -7.36 -11.68
CA PHE A 6 2.38 -8.38 -10.91
C PHE A 6 2.21 -9.68 -11.72
N GLU A 7 1.80 -9.59 -12.97
CA GLU A 7 1.64 -10.75 -13.87
C GLU A 7 2.97 -11.47 -14.12
N GLU A 8 4.07 -10.71 -14.24
CA GLU A 8 5.41 -11.28 -14.32
C GLU A 8 5.74 -12.13 -13.09
N GLN A 9 5.40 -11.67 -11.88
CA GLN A 9 5.62 -12.47 -10.67
C GLN A 9 4.68 -13.69 -10.62
N ALA A 10 3.42 -13.53 -11.00
CA ALA A 10 2.47 -14.64 -11.06
C ALA A 10 2.89 -15.73 -12.05
N ALA A 11 3.46 -15.34 -13.19
CA ALA A 11 3.99 -16.28 -14.17
C ALA A 11 5.29 -16.98 -13.71
N ARG A 12 6.19 -16.23 -13.03
CA ARG A 12 7.47 -16.78 -12.56
C ARG A 12 7.35 -17.64 -11.32
N ARG A 13 6.36 -17.37 -10.46
CA ARG A 13 6.21 -17.95 -9.13
C ARG A 13 4.75 -18.30 -8.83
N PRO A 14 4.08 -19.08 -9.68
CA PRO A 14 2.64 -19.33 -9.56
C PRO A 14 2.23 -19.88 -8.19
N ASP A 15 3.04 -20.79 -7.64
CA ASP A 15 2.75 -21.50 -6.39
C ASP A 15 3.26 -20.78 -5.14
N ALA A 16 3.98 -19.64 -5.30
CA ALA A 16 4.43 -18.85 -4.15
C ALA A 16 3.25 -18.17 -3.48
N VAL A 17 3.30 -18.07 -2.14
CA VAL A 17 2.29 -17.34 -1.37
C VAL A 17 2.40 -15.86 -1.68
N ALA A 18 1.29 -15.26 -2.14
CA ALA A 18 1.19 -13.81 -2.38
C ALA A 18 0.63 -13.07 -1.17
N LEU A 19 -0.46 -13.61 -0.57
CA LEU A 19 -1.13 -12.99 0.56
C LEU A 19 -1.40 -14.03 1.66
N ILE A 20 -1.40 -13.52 2.90
CA ILE A 20 -1.76 -14.25 4.11
C ILE A 20 -2.80 -13.40 4.85
N GLY A 21 -4.02 -13.90 4.95
CA GLY A 21 -5.13 -13.27 5.67
C GLY A 21 -5.68 -14.18 6.78
N GLU A 22 -6.74 -13.74 7.43
CA GLU A 22 -7.46 -14.55 8.42
C GLU A 22 -8.02 -15.84 7.81
N ASP A 23 -8.52 -15.75 6.58
CA ASP A 23 -9.13 -16.85 5.84
C ASP A 23 -8.11 -17.84 5.24
N GLY A 24 -6.82 -17.61 5.44
CA GLY A 24 -5.75 -18.48 4.97
C GLY A 24 -4.74 -17.79 4.07
N ARG A 25 -4.14 -18.60 3.18
CA ARG A 25 -3.11 -18.16 2.25
C ARG A 25 -3.62 -18.29 0.82
N ILE A 26 -3.21 -17.37 -0.04
CA ILE A 26 -3.46 -17.45 -1.47
C ILE A 26 -2.14 -17.30 -2.24
N THR A 27 -1.98 -18.11 -3.28
CA THR A 27 -0.81 -18.08 -4.15
C THR A 27 -0.90 -16.95 -5.19
N TYR A 28 0.22 -16.67 -5.85
CA TYR A 28 0.25 -15.70 -6.95
C TYR A 28 -0.68 -16.11 -8.10
N ALA A 29 -0.71 -17.40 -8.47
CA ALA A 29 -1.60 -17.89 -9.53
C ALA A 29 -3.07 -17.71 -9.17
N GLU A 30 -3.46 -18.09 -7.96
CA GLU A 30 -4.83 -17.96 -7.47
C GLU A 30 -5.27 -16.51 -7.38
N LEU A 31 -4.41 -15.61 -6.82
CA LEU A 31 -4.69 -14.19 -6.72
C LEU A 31 -4.80 -13.55 -8.10
N ASN A 32 -3.90 -13.91 -9.03
CA ASN A 32 -3.96 -13.44 -10.42
C ASN A 32 -5.26 -13.86 -11.10
N ALA A 33 -5.67 -15.12 -10.97
CA ALA A 33 -6.91 -15.61 -11.52
C ALA A 33 -8.14 -14.93 -10.93
N ALA A 34 -8.17 -14.71 -9.60
CA ALA A 34 -9.24 -13.98 -8.94
C ALA A 34 -9.31 -12.51 -9.43
N ALA A 35 -8.17 -11.83 -9.52
CA ALA A 35 -8.09 -10.47 -10.04
C ALA A 35 -8.53 -10.35 -11.51
N ASN A 36 -8.21 -11.35 -12.34
CA ASN A 36 -8.65 -11.41 -13.74
C ASN A 36 -10.18 -11.57 -13.87
N ARG A 37 -10.78 -12.37 -12.98
CA ARG A 37 -12.25 -12.50 -12.91
C ARG A 37 -12.90 -11.20 -12.49
N TRP A 38 -12.34 -10.52 -11.48
CA TRP A 38 -12.77 -9.19 -11.07
C TRP A 38 -12.67 -8.20 -12.23
N ALA A 39 -11.56 -8.16 -12.94
CA ALA A 39 -11.38 -7.25 -14.08
C ALA A 39 -12.45 -7.46 -15.16
N ARG A 40 -12.75 -8.72 -15.54
CA ARG A 40 -13.80 -9.04 -16.50
C ARG A 40 -15.18 -8.62 -16.01
N HIS A 41 -15.49 -8.92 -14.76
CA HIS A 41 -16.76 -8.52 -14.15
C HIS A 41 -16.93 -6.98 -14.17
N LEU A 42 -15.92 -6.26 -13.70
CA LEU A 42 -15.99 -4.80 -13.63
C LEU A 42 -16.15 -4.16 -15.02
N ARG A 43 -15.47 -4.69 -16.03
CA ARG A 43 -15.64 -4.26 -17.43
C ARG A 43 -17.07 -4.55 -17.94
N SER A 44 -17.65 -5.70 -17.60
CA SER A 44 -19.06 -6.00 -17.94
C SER A 44 -20.06 -5.10 -17.22
N ARG A 45 -19.65 -4.46 -16.12
CA ARG A 45 -20.44 -3.46 -15.37
C ARG A 45 -20.23 -2.04 -15.87
N GLY A 46 -19.45 -1.84 -16.95
CA GLY A 46 -19.23 -0.56 -17.59
C GLY A 46 -17.97 0.19 -17.11
N LEU A 47 -17.05 -0.47 -16.37
CA LEU A 47 -15.79 0.15 -16.00
C LEU A 47 -14.86 0.15 -17.23
N GLU A 48 -14.43 1.33 -17.67
CA GLU A 48 -13.58 1.51 -18.83
C GLU A 48 -12.16 1.97 -18.45
N ARG A 49 -11.24 1.93 -19.41
CA ARG A 49 -9.88 2.45 -19.20
C ARG A 49 -9.93 3.94 -18.90
N GLY A 50 -9.24 4.34 -17.83
CA GLY A 50 -9.16 5.73 -17.37
C GLY A 50 -10.24 6.13 -16.39
N ASP A 51 -11.25 5.29 -16.15
CA ASP A 51 -12.23 5.49 -15.10
C ASP A 51 -11.61 5.32 -13.71
N MET A 52 -12.37 5.73 -12.70
CA MET A 52 -12.08 5.45 -11.29
C MET A 52 -13.09 4.46 -10.72
N ALA A 53 -12.61 3.48 -9.95
CA ALA A 53 -13.45 2.60 -9.14
C ALA A 53 -13.21 2.82 -7.65
N GLY A 54 -14.30 2.93 -6.89
CA GLY A 54 -14.24 2.92 -5.42
C GLY A 54 -14.19 1.49 -4.92
N VAL A 55 -13.29 1.18 -3.98
CA VAL A 55 -13.23 -0.11 -3.30
C VAL A 55 -13.56 0.10 -1.83
N LEU A 56 -14.71 -0.38 -1.39
CA LEU A 56 -15.23 -0.33 -0.02
C LEU A 56 -15.45 -1.77 0.47
N LEU A 57 -14.37 -2.39 0.90
CA LEU A 57 -14.34 -3.78 1.40
C LEU A 57 -13.52 -3.84 2.68
N GLU A 58 -13.83 -4.82 3.53
CA GLU A 58 -12.94 -5.15 4.64
C GLU A 58 -11.60 -5.69 4.10
N ARG A 59 -10.52 -5.42 4.84
CA ARG A 59 -9.19 -5.87 4.47
C ARG A 59 -9.12 -7.41 4.47
N GLY A 60 -8.75 -7.99 3.35
CA GLY A 60 -8.69 -9.44 3.15
C GLY A 60 -8.29 -9.80 1.72
N VAL A 61 -8.34 -11.08 1.41
CA VAL A 61 -8.00 -11.58 0.05
C VAL A 61 -8.95 -11.01 -1.00
N GLU A 62 -10.24 -10.89 -0.68
CA GLU A 62 -11.25 -10.32 -1.58
C GLU A 62 -10.94 -8.86 -1.94
N PHE A 63 -10.62 -8.04 -0.93
CA PHE A 63 -10.19 -6.66 -1.12
C PHE A 63 -8.97 -6.59 -2.07
N ALA A 64 -7.98 -7.41 -1.83
CA ALA A 64 -6.76 -7.43 -2.64
C ALA A 64 -7.05 -7.85 -4.10
N ALA A 65 -7.85 -8.89 -4.30
CA ALA A 65 -8.25 -9.35 -5.64
C ALA A 65 -9.04 -8.27 -6.39
N ALA A 66 -9.93 -7.55 -5.70
CA ALA A 66 -10.69 -6.45 -6.27
C ALA A 66 -9.79 -5.27 -6.67
N VAL A 67 -8.86 -4.84 -5.79
CA VAL A 67 -7.89 -3.75 -6.09
C VAL A 67 -7.05 -4.08 -7.33
N ILE A 68 -6.50 -5.30 -7.40
CA ILE A 68 -5.73 -5.74 -8.56
C ILE A 68 -6.64 -5.85 -9.80
N GLY A 69 -7.87 -6.32 -9.62
CA GLY A 69 -8.87 -6.42 -10.69
C GLY A 69 -9.23 -5.08 -11.31
N VAL A 70 -9.35 -4.01 -10.50
CA VAL A 70 -9.59 -2.65 -10.99
C VAL A 70 -8.46 -2.19 -11.90
N VAL A 71 -7.19 -2.32 -11.47
CA VAL A 71 -6.06 -1.90 -12.32
C VAL A 71 -5.91 -2.77 -13.57
N LYS A 72 -6.24 -4.07 -13.50
CA LYS A 72 -6.30 -4.96 -14.67
C LYS A 72 -7.43 -4.61 -15.63
N ALA A 73 -8.53 -4.04 -15.14
CA ALA A 73 -9.60 -3.53 -16.00
C ALA A 73 -9.21 -2.26 -16.78
N GLY A 74 -8.09 -1.63 -16.42
CA GLY A 74 -7.59 -0.39 -17.00
C GLY A 74 -8.00 0.87 -16.25
N ALA A 75 -8.57 0.72 -15.06
CA ALA A 75 -9.07 1.82 -14.23
C ALA A 75 -8.13 2.11 -13.05
N GLY A 76 -8.27 3.30 -12.48
CA GLY A 76 -7.67 3.64 -11.19
C GLY A 76 -8.59 3.27 -10.03
N TYR A 77 -7.99 2.95 -8.88
CA TYR A 77 -8.77 2.70 -7.66
C TYR A 77 -8.73 3.89 -6.70
N THR A 78 -9.80 4.07 -5.94
CA THR A 78 -9.80 4.84 -4.68
C THR A 78 -10.27 3.94 -3.54
N LEU A 79 -9.48 3.87 -2.47
CA LEU A 79 -9.76 3.02 -1.33
C LEU A 79 -10.62 3.78 -0.33
N LEU A 80 -11.80 3.25 -0.07
CA LEU A 80 -12.77 3.80 0.86
C LEU A 80 -12.68 3.00 2.17
N ASP A 81 -12.21 3.64 3.23
CA ASP A 81 -12.01 3.00 4.52
C ASP A 81 -13.36 2.74 5.21
N PRO A 82 -13.74 1.47 5.48
CA PRO A 82 -15.01 1.13 6.12
C PRO A 82 -15.24 1.78 7.49
N ASP A 83 -14.19 2.18 8.20
CA ASP A 83 -14.28 2.88 9.49
C ASP A 83 -14.68 4.35 9.37
N PHE A 84 -14.69 4.91 8.15
CA PHE A 84 -15.07 6.30 7.96
C PHE A 84 -16.58 6.51 8.05
N PRO A 85 -17.03 7.71 8.53
CA PRO A 85 -18.44 8.08 8.48
C PRO A 85 -18.98 8.10 7.03
N ASP A 86 -20.27 7.77 6.87
CA ASP A 86 -20.92 7.66 5.55
C ASP A 86 -20.82 8.95 4.72
N GLU A 87 -20.90 10.11 5.37
CA GLU A 87 -20.74 11.41 4.70
C GLU A 87 -19.34 11.55 4.09
N ARG A 88 -18.29 11.14 4.82
CA ARG A 88 -16.90 11.16 4.32
C ARG A 88 -16.71 10.17 3.17
N LEU A 89 -17.25 8.97 3.28
CA LEU A 89 -17.20 7.96 2.23
C LEU A 89 -17.90 8.46 0.96
N ARG A 90 -19.09 9.07 1.11
CA ARG A 90 -19.85 9.61 -0.02
C ARG A 90 -19.13 10.79 -0.69
N SER A 91 -18.57 11.71 0.10
CA SER A 91 -17.79 12.82 -0.43
C SER A 91 -16.58 12.30 -1.22
N ALA A 92 -15.81 11.37 -0.65
CA ALA A 92 -14.66 10.80 -1.32
C ALA A 92 -15.04 10.09 -2.64
N ALA A 93 -16.09 9.27 -2.63
CA ALA A 93 -16.57 8.59 -3.83
C ALA A 93 -17.03 9.57 -4.92
N THR A 94 -17.72 10.64 -4.52
CA THR A 94 -18.21 11.70 -5.43
C THR A 94 -17.06 12.52 -5.98
N ASP A 95 -16.16 12.97 -5.12
CA ASP A 95 -15.00 13.79 -5.51
C ASP A 95 -13.99 13.00 -6.37
N ALA A 96 -13.90 11.68 -6.19
CA ALA A 96 -13.14 10.79 -7.06
C ALA A 96 -13.83 10.53 -8.41
N GLY A 97 -15.11 10.83 -8.54
CA GLY A 97 -15.87 10.58 -9.77
C GLY A 97 -15.93 9.10 -10.13
N ILE A 98 -16.14 8.22 -9.12
CA ILE A 98 -16.12 6.78 -9.38
C ILE A 98 -17.24 6.36 -10.34
N ALA A 99 -16.90 5.51 -11.32
CA ALA A 99 -17.87 4.89 -12.22
C ALA A 99 -18.51 3.64 -11.61
N VAL A 100 -17.71 2.88 -10.83
CA VAL A 100 -18.14 1.64 -10.16
C VAL A 100 -17.72 1.66 -8.71
N LEU A 101 -18.60 1.23 -7.82
CA LEU A 101 -18.31 0.93 -6.41
C LEU A 101 -18.25 -0.59 -6.23
N VAL A 102 -17.09 -1.10 -5.87
CA VAL A 102 -16.88 -2.49 -5.45
C VAL A 102 -17.05 -2.57 -3.94
N THR A 103 -17.98 -3.39 -3.48
CA THR A 103 -18.31 -3.46 -2.06
C THR A 103 -19.00 -4.79 -1.71
N GLU A 104 -19.23 -5.03 -0.45
CA GLU A 104 -20.12 -6.08 0.05
C GLU A 104 -21.51 -5.53 0.38
N PRO A 105 -22.57 -6.37 0.45
CA PRO A 105 -23.93 -5.89 0.67
C PRO A 105 -24.10 -4.99 1.90
N ARG A 106 -23.47 -5.33 3.01
CA ARG A 106 -23.53 -4.58 4.27
C ARG A 106 -22.93 -3.17 4.14
N LEU A 107 -21.76 -3.06 3.55
CA LEU A 107 -21.06 -1.79 3.37
C LEU A 107 -21.69 -0.97 2.25
N GLY A 108 -22.11 -1.60 1.14
CA GLY A 108 -22.74 -0.95 0.01
C GLY A 108 -24.07 -0.26 0.37
N ALA A 109 -24.81 -0.80 1.34
CA ALA A 109 -26.03 -0.18 1.84
C ALA A 109 -25.81 1.20 2.49
N ARG A 110 -24.57 1.53 2.89
CA ARG A 110 -24.18 2.82 3.46
C ARG A 110 -24.02 3.93 2.42
N LEU A 111 -23.81 3.56 1.16
CA LEU A 111 -23.46 4.50 0.09
C LEU A 111 -24.43 4.42 -1.08
N THR A 112 -25.01 5.56 -1.44
CA THR A 112 -25.80 5.74 -2.66
C THR A 112 -25.23 6.87 -3.48
N GLY A 113 -25.16 6.69 -4.81
CA GLY A 113 -24.60 7.72 -5.69
C GLY A 113 -24.79 7.36 -7.17
N PRO A 114 -24.26 8.16 -8.08
CA PRO A 114 -24.44 8.01 -9.53
C PRO A 114 -23.54 6.93 -10.16
N TRP A 115 -23.02 6.02 -9.39
CA TRP A 115 -22.14 4.93 -9.83
C TRP A 115 -22.86 3.60 -9.89
N THR A 116 -22.31 2.66 -10.66
CA THR A 116 -22.75 1.25 -10.63
C THR A 116 -22.21 0.58 -9.38
N THR A 117 -23.03 -0.11 -8.60
CA THR A 117 -22.59 -0.86 -7.42
C THR A 117 -22.42 -2.34 -7.78
N SER A 118 -21.28 -2.91 -7.43
CA SER A 118 -20.98 -4.34 -7.53
C SER A 118 -20.77 -4.91 -6.12
N THR A 119 -21.61 -5.90 -5.76
CA THR A 119 -21.55 -6.61 -4.47
C THR A 119 -21.18 -8.08 -4.62
N CYS A 120 -20.54 -8.43 -5.74
CA CYS A 120 -20.06 -9.79 -5.99
C CYS A 120 -18.85 -10.11 -5.12
N SER A 121 -18.67 -11.40 -4.84
CA SER A 121 -17.45 -11.99 -4.27
C SER A 121 -16.67 -12.76 -5.36
N SER A 122 -15.42 -13.14 -5.06
CA SER A 122 -14.66 -14.02 -5.96
C SER A 122 -15.34 -15.36 -6.21
N ALA A 123 -16.14 -15.84 -5.25
CA ALA A 123 -16.93 -17.07 -5.42
C ALA A 123 -18.04 -16.88 -6.47
N ASP A 124 -18.71 -15.72 -6.48
CA ASP A 124 -19.74 -15.40 -7.48
C ASP A 124 -19.17 -15.28 -8.90
N LEU A 125 -17.87 -14.98 -9.00
CA LEU A 125 -17.15 -14.78 -10.25
C LEU A 125 -16.43 -16.05 -10.75
N ALA A 126 -16.60 -17.19 -10.08
CA ALA A 126 -15.84 -18.42 -10.35
C ALA A 126 -15.97 -18.92 -11.81
N GLU A 127 -17.12 -18.69 -12.44
CA GLU A 127 -17.39 -19.09 -13.82
C GLU A 127 -16.69 -18.22 -14.88
N LEU A 128 -16.18 -17.03 -14.49
CA LEU A 128 -15.43 -16.18 -15.39
C LEU A 128 -14.01 -16.71 -15.60
N SER A 129 -13.44 -16.47 -16.78
CA SER A 129 -12.06 -16.88 -17.07
C SER A 129 -11.06 -16.22 -16.13
N GLY A 130 -10.15 -17.01 -15.57
CA GLY A 130 -9.01 -16.56 -14.77
C GLY A 130 -7.77 -16.16 -15.58
N GLU A 131 -7.83 -16.27 -16.93
CA GLU A 131 -6.72 -15.87 -17.81
C GLU A 131 -6.52 -14.35 -17.79
N ASN A 132 -5.29 -13.90 -18.08
CA ASN A 132 -4.98 -12.48 -18.10
C ASN A 132 -5.90 -11.69 -19.05
N VAL A 133 -6.22 -10.46 -18.65
CA VAL A 133 -7.06 -9.53 -19.43
C VAL A 133 -6.14 -8.69 -20.28
N ASP A 134 -6.36 -8.72 -21.61
CA ASP A 134 -5.61 -7.88 -22.54
C ASP A 134 -6.19 -6.45 -22.57
N VAL A 135 -5.59 -5.57 -21.78
CA VAL A 135 -5.88 -4.14 -21.76
C VAL A 135 -4.60 -3.36 -21.99
N ALA A 136 -4.57 -2.60 -23.07
CA ALA A 136 -3.40 -1.76 -23.38
C ALA A 136 -3.27 -0.63 -22.36
N LEU A 137 -2.33 -0.76 -21.42
CA LEU A 137 -2.06 0.22 -20.35
C LEU A 137 -0.79 1.01 -20.64
N SER A 138 -0.81 2.29 -20.30
CA SER A 138 0.38 3.15 -20.23
C SER A 138 0.88 3.26 -18.80
N ALA A 139 2.19 3.45 -18.64
CA ALA A 139 2.75 3.78 -17.33
C ALA A 139 2.21 5.11 -16.75
N ASP A 140 1.69 5.97 -17.59
CA ASP A 140 1.13 7.28 -17.21
C ASP A 140 -0.39 7.24 -16.99
N ASP A 141 -1.05 6.09 -17.22
CA ASP A 141 -2.46 5.92 -16.87
C ASP A 141 -2.64 6.02 -15.35
N ALA A 142 -3.80 6.52 -14.94
CA ALA A 142 -4.20 6.60 -13.54
C ALA A 142 -4.26 5.20 -12.92
N ALA A 143 -3.62 5.04 -11.76
CA ALA A 143 -3.65 3.77 -11.02
C ALA A 143 -4.35 3.91 -9.67
N CYS A 144 -4.19 5.07 -9.00
CA CYS A 144 -4.70 5.28 -7.66
C CYS A 144 -5.09 6.74 -7.45
N LEU A 145 -6.18 6.97 -6.72
CA LEU A 145 -6.58 8.28 -6.23
C LEU A 145 -6.72 8.22 -4.71
N MET A 146 -6.00 9.10 -4.03
CA MET A 146 -6.05 9.23 -2.57
C MET A 146 -6.47 10.63 -2.15
N PHE A 147 -6.94 10.77 -0.91
CA PHE A 147 -7.34 12.05 -0.34
C PHE A 147 -6.44 12.45 0.81
N THR A 148 -5.96 13.69 0.78
CA THR A 148 -5.22 14.30 1.89
C THR A 148 -6.04 15.37 2.59
N SER A 149 -5.74 15.63 3.87
CA SER A 149 -6.34 16.75 4.61
C SER A 149 -5.89 18.07 3.97
N GLY A 150 -6.78 18.70 3.22
CA GLY A 150 -6.50 20.01 2.62
C GLY A 150 -6.39 21.12 3.69
N SER A 151 -5.48 22.06 3.49
CA SER A 151 -5.30 23.26 4.35
C SER A 151 -6.56 24.13 4.42
N THR A 152 -7.50 23.96 3.50
CA THR A 152 -8.78 24.68 3.40
C THR A 152 -9.95 23.93 4.06
N GLY A 153 -9.70 22.81 4.75
CA GLY A 153 -10.73 21.97 5.37
C GLY A 153 -11.43 20.98 4.44
N ARG A 154 -11.31 21.13 3.11
CA ARG A 154 -11.76 20.11 2.15
C ARG A 154 -10.60 19.20 1.77
N PRO A 155 -10.77 17.86 1.78
CA PRO A 155 -9.76 16.94 1.31
C PRO A 155 -9.36 17.26 -0.15
N LYS A 156 -8.08 17.12 -0.46
CA LYS A 156 -7.56 17.24 -1.83
C LYS A 156 -7.34 15.84 -2.40
N ALA A 157 -7.85 15.64 -3.62
CA ALA A 157 -7.62 14.41 -4.36
C ALA A 157 -6.22 14.43 -5.01
N ILE A 158 -5.49 13.35 -4.86
CA ILE A 158 -4.18 13.11 -5.47
C ILE A 158 -4.31 11.94 -6.40
N LEU A 159 -4.16 12.19 -7.69
CA LEU A 159 -4.15 11.15 -8.71
C LEU A 159 -2.71 10.69 -8.97
N SER A 160 -2.47 9.40 -8.84
CA SER A 160 -1.17 8.79 -9.07
C SER A 160 -1.22 7.78 -10.21
N SER A 161 -0.20 7.81 -11.07
CA SER A 161 -0.07 6.90 -12.20
C SER A 161 0.57 5.57 -11.79
N HIS A 162 0.48 4.57 -12.67
CA HIS A 162 1.25 3.32 -12.53
C HIS A 162 2.75 3.59 -12.36
N ARG A 163 3.30 4.56 -13.12
CA ARG A 163 4.71 4.96 -13.01
C ARG A 163 5.07 5.41 -11.61
N ASN A 164 4.22 6.24 -10.98
CA ASN A 164 4.49 6.74 -9.62
C ASN A 164 4.61 5.60 -8.61
N LEU A 165 3.65 4.68 -8.62
CA LEU A 165 3.62 3.55 -7.69
C LEU A 165 4.80 2.58 -7.93
N VAL A 166 5.05 2.21 -9.19
CA VAL A 166 6.15 1.31 -9.55
C VAL A 166 7.50 1.94 -9.18
N SER A 167 7.71 3.23 -9.48
CA SER A 167 8.99 3.89 -9.22
C SER A 167 9.32 4.01 -7.73
N THR A 168 8.31 4.01 -6.85
CA THR A 168 8.55 4.09 -5.40
C THR A 168 9.15 2.81 -4.84
N VAL A 169 8.86 1.65 -5.42
CA VAL A 169 9.30 0.34 -4.90
C VAL A 169 10.31 -0.37 -5.80
N SER A 170 10.37 -0.07 -7.09
CA SER A 170 11.25 -0.77 -8.04
C SER A 170 12.60 -0.07 -8.21
N GLY A 171 13.69 -0.85 -8.16
CA GLY A 171 15.06 -0.35 -8.35
C GLY A 171 15.57 0.49 -7.17
N GLN A 172 14.96 0.37 -6.02
CA GLN A 172 15.30 1.14 -4.82
C GLN A 172 16.34 0.45 -3.97
N SER A 173 17.14 1.25 -3.23
CA SER A 173 18.17 0.77 -2.31
C SER A 173 17.77 0.79 -0.84
N TYR A 174 16.59 1.36 -0.51
CA TYR A 174 16.13 1.45 0.87
C TYR A 174 15.52 0.15 1.40
N GLY A 175 15.30 -0.85 0.55
CA GLY A 175 14.82 -2.18 0.89
C GLY A 175 15.28 -3.21 -0.14
N ASP A 176 15.53 -4.41 0.32
CA ASP A 176 15.88 -5.55 -0.54
C ASP A 176 14.58 -6.26 -0.96
N PHE A 177 13.78 -5.58 -1.79
CA PHE A 177 12.52 -6.13 -2.27
C PHE A 177 12.76 -7.41 -3.06
N GLY A 178 12.14 -8.51 -2.63
CA GLY A 178 12.37 -9.79 -3.28
C GLY A 178 11.47 -10.92 -2.78
N PRO A 179 11.66 -12.11 -3.35
CA PRO A 179 10.77 -13.25 -3.11
C PRO A 179 10.83 -13.85 -1.69
N GLY A 180 11.84 -13.52 -0.91
CA GLY A 180 11.96 -13.95 0.48
C GLY A 180 11.33 -12.99 1.48
N GLU A 181 10.87 -11.83 1.00
CA GLU A 181 10.39 -10.78 1.88
C GLU A 181 8.91 -10.96 2.22
N VAL A 182 8.60 -10.71 3.48
CA VAL A 182 7.25 -10.77 4.03
C VAL A 182 6.90 -9.41 4.61
N PHE A 183 5.95 -8.72 3.99
CA PHE A 183 5.45 -7.43 4.45
C PHE A 183 4.25 -7.61 5.37
N LEU A 184 4.08 -6.71 6.34
CA LEU A 184 2.84 -6.58 7.07
C LEU A 184 2.06 -5.37 6.53
N GLN A 185 0.86 -5.60 6.02
CA GLN A 185 -0.06 -4.54 5.66
C GLN A 185 -0.93 -4.22 6.88
N CYS A 186 -0.54 -3.19 7.61
CA CYS A 186 -1.22 -2.71 8.81
C CYS A 186 -1.66 -1.25 8.74
N SER A 187 -1.10 -0.46 7.83
CA SER A 187 -1.51 0.93 7.64
C SER A 187 -2.96 1.04 7.19
N PRO A 188 -3.68 2.11 7.55
CA PRO A 188 -5.01 2.38 6.99
C PRO A 188 -4.97 2.33 5.45
N VAL A 189 -5.96 1.70 4.83
CA VAL A 189 -6.01 1.57 3.37
C VAL A 189 -6.11 2.92 2.65
N SER A 190 -6.57 3.94 3.35
CA SER A 190 -6.67 5.32 2.86
C SER A 190 -5.36 6.11 2.91
N TRP A 191 -4.25 5.50 3.38
CA TRP A 191 -2.93 6.14 3.47
C TRP A 191 -2.01 5.63 2.34
N ASP A 192 -1.09 6.47 1.90
CA ASP A 192 -0.09 6.12 0.88
C ASP A 192 0.88 5.01 1.32
N ALA A 193 1.09 4.86 2.63
CA ALA A 193 1.82 3.76 3.24
C ALA A 193 1.31 2.38 2.80
N PHE A 194 -0.02 2.23 2.59
CA PHE A 194 -0.62 1.04 2.00
C PHE A 194 0.09 0.61 0.71
N SER A 195 0.47 1.56 -0.13
CA SER A 195 1.09 1.27 -1.42
C SER A 195 2.42 0.54 -1.29
N LEU A 196 3.25 0.91 -0.31
CA LEU A 196 4.51 0.20 -0.04
C LEU A 196 4.25 -1.20 0.52
N GLU A 197 3.36 -1.30 1.51
CA GLU A 197 3.04 -2.57 2.18
C GLU A 197 2.41 -3.60 1.24
N PHE A 198 1.63 -3.14 0.26
CA PHE A 198 0.89 -3.99 -0.67
C PHE A 198 1.68 -4.23 -1.97
N TRP A 199 1.99 -3.16 -2.69
CA TRP A 199 2.67 -3.29 -3.98
C TRP A 199 4.16 -3.61 -3.83
N GLY A 200 4.80 -3.19 -2.74
CA GLY A 200 6.20 -3.52 -2.46
C GLY A 200 6.48 -5.02 -2.47
N ALA A 201 5.62 -5.81 -1.84
CA ALA A 201 5.71 -7.27 -1.87
C ALA A 201 5.32 -7.83 -3.25
N LEU A 202 4.10 -7.50 -3.71
CA LEU A 202 3.47 -8.17 -4.84
C LEU A 202 4.19 -7.95 -6.18
N LEU A 203 4.85 -6.80 -6.36
CA LEU A 203 5.61 -6.52 -7.58
C LEU A 203 7.00 -7.18 -7.62
N HIS A 204 7.44 -7.80 -6.51
CA HIS A 204 8.79 -8.37 -6.38
C HIS A 204 8.78 -9.86 -5.98
N GLY A 205 7.61 -10.49 -5.93
CA GLY A 205 7.47 -11.92 -5.63
C GLY A 205 7.56 -12.26 -4.14
N GLY A 206 7.44 -11.26 -3.26
CA GLY A 206 7.30 -11.41 -1.81
C GLY A 206 5.88 -11.72 -1.38
N SER A 207 5.63 -11.77 -0.08
CA SER A 207 4.31 -12.01 0.49
C SER A 207 3.84 -10.82 1.31
N THR A 208 2.51 -10.60 1.38
CA THR A 208 1.91 -9.62 2.28
C THR A 208 1.01 -10.29 3.29
N VAL A 209 1.26 -10.06 4.58
CA VAL A 209 0.35 -10.43 5.68
C VAL A 209 -0.65 -9.30 5.85
N LEU A 210 -1.92 -9.60 5.79
CA LEU A 210 -3.00 -8.63 5.95
C LEU A 210 -3.45 -8.61 7.41
N GLN A 211 -3.23 -7.49 8.10
CA GLN A 211 -3.79 -7.30 9.43
C GLN A 211 -5.31 -7.11 9.33
N PRO A 212 -6.13 -7.84 10.07
CA PRO A 212 -7.58 -7.61 10.11
C PRO A 212 -7.94 -6.24 10.70
N GLY A 213 -9.11 -5.71 10.30
CA GLY A 213 -9.55 -4.37 10.68
C GLY A 213 -8.80 -3.26 9.93
N GLN A 214 -9.18 -2.01 10.16
CA GLN A 214 -8.63 -0.87 9.40
C GLN A 214 -7.54 -0.10 10.17
N ARG A 215 -7.47 -0.26 11.49
CA ARG A 215 -6.51 0.48 12.33
C ARG A 215 -5.31 -0.39 12.67
N PRO A 216 -4.09 0.18 12.63
CA PRO A 216 -2.92 -0.51 13.15
C PRO A 216 -3.13 -0.87 14.61
N GLU A 217 -3.00 -2.15 14.95
CA GLU A 217 -3.16 -2.63 16.30
C GLU A 217 -1.86 -3.26 16.83
N PRO A 218 -1.20 -2.67 17.85
CA PRO A 218 0.12 -3.10 18.28
C PRO A 218 0.23 -4.58 18.67
N VAL A 219 -0.78 -5.12 19.36
CA VAL A 219 -0.81 -6.54 19.75
C VAL A 219 -0.93 -7.46 18.53
N LEU A 220 -1.75 -7.07 17.54
CA LEU A 220 -1.86 -7.83 16.30
C LEU A 220 -0.59 -7.73 15.47
N ILE A 221 0.03 -6.54 15.38
CA ILE A 221 1.31 -6.34 14.68
C ILE A 221 2.37 -7.28 15.28
N ASP A 222 2.53 -7.31 16.61
CA ASP A 222 3.46 -8.21 17.29
C ASP A 222 3.14 -9.68 16.98
N THR A 223 1.90 -10.08 17.14
CA THR A 223 1.47 -11.47 16.93
C THR A 223 1.68 -11.92 15.48
N LEU A 224 1.24 -11.11 14.51
CA LEU A 224 1.32 -11.44 13.09
C LEU A 224 2.77 -11.41 12.59
N SER A 225 3.58 -10.45 13.06
CA SER A 225 4.99 -10.37 12.69
C SER A 225 5.74 -11.64 13.07
N ARG A 226 5.60 -12.08 14.29
CA ARG A 226 6.24 -13.32 14.77
C ARG A 226 5.67 -14.58 14.12
N ARG A 227 4.33 -14.67 14.02
CA ARG A 227 3.65 -15.85 13.47
C ARG A 227 3.99 -16.11 12.01
N HIS A 228 4.14 -15.05 11.22
CA HIS A 228 4.32 -15.16 9.78
C HIS A 228 5.74 -14.79 9.31
N GLY A 229 6.64 -14.48 10.25
CA GLY A 229 8.01 -14.15 9.91
C GLY A 229 8.14 -12.87 9.09
N VAL A 230 7.43 -11.82 9.50
CA VAL A 230 7.50 -10.52 8.82
C VAL A 230 8.92 -9.99 8.81
N THR A 231 9.42 -9.67 7.63
CA THR A 231 10.78 -9.17 7.42
C THR A 231 10.82 -7.67 7.16
N MET A 232 9.74 -7.10 6.62
CA MET A 232 9.62 -5.68 6.32
C MET A 232 8.41 -5.07 7.02
N LEU A 233 8.66 -4.09 7.88
CA LEU A 233 7.62 -3.46 8.70
C LEU A 233 7.70 -1.94 8.56
N GLN A 234 6.63 -1.35 8.01
CA GLN A 234 6.47 0.10 7.92
C GLN A 234 5.54 0.62 9.01
N LEU A 235 5.95 1.68 9.69
CA LEU A 235 5.23 2.25 10.82
C LEU A 235 5.30 3.79 10.79
N SER A 236 4.24 4.45 11.27
CA SER A 236 4.36 5.86 11.63
C SER A 236 5.38 6.01 12.77
N ALA A 237 6.01 7.18 12.91
CA ALA A 237 7.02 7.37 13.95
C ALA A 237 6.47 7.14 15.36
N SER A 238 5.24 7.56 15.63
CA SER A 238 4.58 7.34 16.91
C SER A 238 4.33 5.85 17.19
N LEU A 239 3.86 5.08 16.20
CA LEU A 239 3.62 3.65 16.34
C LEU A 239 4.93 2.85 16.45
N PHE A 240 5.96 3.26 15.69
CA PHE A 240 7.31 2.71 15.80
C PHE A 240 7.86 2.86 17.22
N ASN A 241 7.77 4.07 17.79
CA ASN A 241 8.23 4.34 19.15
C ASN A 241 7.50 3.46 20.17
N PHE A 242 6.17 3.39 20.06
CA PHE A 242 5.35 2.57 20.95
C PHE A 242 5.71 1.09 20.89
N LEU A 243 5.88 0.52 19.68
CA LEU A 243 6.26 -0.88 19.53
C LEU A 243 7.67 -1.16 20.05
N VAL A 244 8.60 -0.24 19.88
CA VAL A 244 9.97 -0.38 20.45
C VAL A 244 9.95 -0.40 21.97
N ASP A 245 9.03 0.32 22.59
CA ASP A 245 8.94 0.40 24.04
C ASP A 245 8.17 -0.79 24.63
N GLU A 246 7.01 -1.11 24.07
CA GLU A 246 6.03 -2.01 24.69
C GLU A 246 5.99 -3.40 24.02
N HIS A 247 6.32 -3.50 22.73
CA HIS A 247 6.24 -4.73 21.92
C HIS A 247 7.52 -4.98 21.10
N PRO A 248 8.73 -4.98 21.70
CA PRO A 248 9.97 -5.15 20.95
C PRO A 248 10.09 -6.51 20.24
N ALA A 249 9.29 -7.50 20.64
CA ALA A 249 9.21 -8.81 19.99
C ALA A 249 8.59 -8.74 18.58
N ALA A 250 7.82 -7.70 18.26
CA ALA A 250 7.30 -7.45 16.92
C ALA A 250 8.43 -7.36 15.87
N PHE A 251 9.64 -7.05 16.29
CA PHE A 251 10.81 -6.91 15.43
C PHE A 251 11.72 -8.16 15.41
N ASP A 252 11.31 -9.29 15.97
CA ASP A 252 12.18 -10.48 16.09
C ASP A 252 12.62 -11.05 14.73
N THR A 253 11.76 -10.98 13.74
CA THR A 253 11.99 -11.46 12.39
C THR A 253 12.26 -10.34 11.37
N VAL A 254 12.09 -9.08 11.78
CA VAL A 254 12.17 -7.92 10.91
C VAL A 254 13.64 -7.62 10.56
N THR A 255 13.93 -7.60 9.28
CA THR A 255 15.25 -7.25 8.74
C THR A 255 15.33 -5.76 8.42
N VAL A 256 14.21 -5.16 7.97
CA VAL A 256 14.09 -3.73 7.69
C VAL A 256 12.86 -3.15 8.35
N ALA A 257 13.05 -2.16 9.22
CA ALA A 257 11.99 -1.36 9.81
C ALA A 257 12.01 0.04 9.23
N TYR A 258 10.87 0.49 8.72
CA TYR A 258 10.69 1.85 8.23
C TYR A 258 9.92 2.67 9.28
N THR A 259 10.39 3.90 9.51
CA THR A 259 9.70 4.89 10.33
C THR A 259 9.52 6.16 9.52
N GLY A 260 8.37 6.82 9.62
CA GLY A 260 8.09 8.02 8.84
C GLY A 260 6.77 8.67 9.18
N GLY A 261 6.36 9.65 8.36
CA GLY A 261 5.14 10.44 8.57
C GLY A 261 5.31 11.57 9.59
N GLU A 262 6.22 11.41 10.54
CA GLU A 262 6.63 12.39 11.56
C GLU A 262 8.14 12.31 11.76
N ALA A 263 8.72 13.22 12.53
CA ALA A 263 10.16 13.18 12.85
C ALA A 263 10.51 11.88 13.59
N ALA A 264 11.45 11.11 13.03
CA ALA A 264 11.93 9.89 13.66
C ALA A 264 12.66 10.20 14.97
N SER A 265 12.39 9.41 16.01
CA SER A 265 13.02 9.56 17.33
C SER A 265 14.38 8.87 17.39
N PRO A 266 15.50 9.60 17.53
CA PRO A 266 16.82 8.98 17.65
C PRO A 266 16.91 8.00 18.81
N ALA A 267 16.30 8.29 19.95
CA ALA A 267 16.33 7.44 21.13
C ALA A 267 15.71 6.05 20.86
N HIS A 268 14.55 6.01 20.19
CA HIS A 268 13.86 4.75 19.88
C HIS A 268 14.56 3.98 18.76
N VAL A 269 15.07 4.66 17.74
CA VAL A 269 15.86 4.02 16.68
C VAL A 269 17.09 3.32 17.27
N HIS A 270 17.88 4.04 18.08
CA HIS A 270 19.05 3.43 18.74
C HIS A 270 18.68 2.38 19.77
N LYS A 271 17.54 2.52 20.47
CA LYS A 271 17.02 1.46 21.36
C LYS A 271 16.75 0.19 20.57
N LEU A 272 16.03 0.29 19.44
CA LEU A 272 15.73 -0.86 18.58
C LEU A 272 17.02 -1.50 18.04
N GLN A 273 17.96 -0.71 17.54
CA GLN A 273 19.25 -1.21 17.03
C GLN A 273 20.08 -1.93 18.09
N ARG A 274 19.98 -1.54 19.37
CA ARG A 274 20.60 -2.27 20.49
C ARG A 274 19.89 -3.58 20.79
N LEU A 275 18.56 -3.58 20.78
CA LEU A 275 17.75 -4.77 21.06
C LEU A 275 17.82 -5.78 19.90
N LYS A 276 17.91 -5.30 18.66
CA LYS A 276 17.93 -6.12 17.43
C LYS A 276 19.16 -5.74 16.57
N PRO A 277 20.33 -6.31 16.87
CA PRO A 277 21.58 -5.89 16.21
C PRO A 277 21.63 -6.07 14.69
N GLY A 278 20.82 -6.97 14.12
CA GLY A 278 20.75 -7.21 12.67
C GLY A 278 19.73 -6.35 11.90
N ILE A 279 18.93 -5.54 12.62
CA ILE A 279 17.87 -4.76 11.97
C ILE A 279 18.45 -3.53 11.27
N ARG A 280 18.00 -3.28 10.06
CA ARG A 280 18.18 -2.01 9.36
C ARG A 280 16.98 -1.10 9.64
N VAL A 281 17.23 0.10 10.14
CA VAL A 281 16.19 1.11 10.34
C VAL A 281 16.35 2.18 9.27
N VAL A 282 15.24 2.51 8.61
CA VAL A 282 15.20 3.52 7.55
C VAL A 282 14.19 4.59 7.93
N ASN A 283 14.66 5.84 8.04
CA ASN A 283 13.77 7.00 8.14
C ASN A 283 13.28 7.35 6.74
N GLY A 284 11.97 7.30 6.51
CA GLY A 284 11.33 7.62 5.24
C GLY A 284 10.54 8.92 5.34
N TYR A 285 10.78 9.82 4.41
CA TYR A 285 10.03 11.07 4.29
C TYR A 285 9.37 11.16 2.91
N GLY A 286 8.09 11.53 2.90
CA GLY A 286 7.35 11.84 1.68
C GLY A 286 5.96 12.35 2.01
N PRO A 287 5.46 13.35 1.26
CA PRO A 287 4.05 13.71 1.28
C PRO A 287 3.26 12.70 0.45
N ALA A 288 1.95 12.62 0.65
CA ALA A 288 1.07 11.70 -0.08
C ALA A 288 1.12 11.90 -1.61
N GLU A 289 1.42 13.12 -2.07
CA GLU A 289 1.65 13.45 -3.47
C GLU A 289 2.82 12.68 -4.11
N SER A 290 3.73 12.17 -3.28
CA SER A 290 4.85 11.32 -3.72
C SER A 290 4.52 9.82 -3.72
N MET A 291 3.36 9.43 -3.20
CA MET A 291 2.94 8.03 -3.03
C MET A 291 3.98 7.20 -2.26
N GLY A 292 4.10 7.53 -0.98
CA GLY A 292 5.11 6.99 -0.09
C GLY A 292 6.36 7.87 -0.02
N PHE A 293 7.54 7.26 0.03
CA PHE A 293 8.77 8.02 0.27
C PHE A 293 9.22 8.86 -0.93
N THR A 294 9.67 10.08 -0.63
CA THR A 294 10.43 10.94 -1.55
C THR A 294 11.91 10.79 -1.30
N THR A 295 12.30 10.79 -0.02
CA THR A 295 13.67 10.60 0.44
C THR A 295 13.74 9.51 1.50
N THR A 296 14.86 8.86 1.63
CA THR A 296 15.12 7.86 2.68
C THR A 296 16.50 8.05 3.28
N HIS A 297 16.61 7.76 4.56
CA HIS A 297 17.86 7.77 5.30
C HIS A 297 18.02 6.47 6.07
N PRO A 298 18.87 5.53 5.62
CA PRO A 298 19.30 4.40 6.44
C PRO A 298 20.06 4.93 7.65
N VAL A 299 19.61 4.58 8.85
CA VAL A 299 20.26 5.03 10.08
C VAL A 299 21.40 4.06 10.42
N GLU A 300 22.63 4.52 10.29
CA GLU A 300 23.81 3.70 10.58
C GLU A 300 23.89 3.36 12.07
N ARG A 301 24.42 2.16 12.33
CA ARG A 301 24.61 1.69 13.71
C ARG A 301 25.88 2.29 14.29
N GLY A 302 25.77 2.92 15.44
CA GLY A 302 26.92 3.51 16.14
C GLY A 302 27.12 5.00 15.85
N ASP A 303 26.25 5.60 15.08
CA ASP A 303 26.18 7.07 15.01
C ASP A 303 26.01 7.64 16.43
N GLU A 304 26.76 8.70 16.74
CA GLU A 304 26.54 9.47 17.97
C GLU A 304 25.07 9.85 18.06
N PRO A 305 24.46 9.87 19.25
CA PRO A 305 23.05 10.23 19.40
C PRO A 305 22.81 11.61 18.82
N GLN A 306 22.37 11.62 17.57
CA GLN A 306 22.02 12.87 16.88
C GLN A 306 20.77 13.45 17.53
N THR A 307 20.68 14.76 17.56
CA THR A 307 19.45 15.44 18.01
C THR A 307 18.29 15.23 17.05
N LEU A 308 18.60 14.95 15.78
CA LEU A 308 17.62 14.71 14.70
C LEU A 308 18.16 13.62 13.74
N ILE A 309 17.27 12.77 13.26
CA ILE A 309 17.57 11.85 12.16
C ILE A 309 17.24 12.56 10.85
N PRO A 310 18.19 12.65 9.90
CA PRO A 310 17.95 13.26 8.60
C PRO A 310 16.83 12.57 7.82
N ILE A 311 16.19 13.30 6.90
CA ILE A 311 15.25 12.71 5.94
C ILE A 311 15.96 12.06 4.76
N GLY A 312 17.26 12.23 4.64
CA GLY A 312 18.14 11.52 3.71
C GLY A 312 18.16 12.06 2.29
N ALA A 313 18.41 11.17 1.35
CA ALA A 313 18.56 11.47 -0.08
C ALA A 313 17.32 11.03 -0.88
N PRO A 314 17.07 11.65 -2.05
CA PRO A 314 15.99 11.24 -2.93
C PRO A 314 16.07 9.77 -3.33
N LEU A 315 14.91 9.14 -3.49
CA LEU A 315 14.79 7.80 -4.07
C LEU A 315 15.35 7.80 -5.50
N VAL A 316 15.78 6.64 -5.96
CA VAL A 316 16.10 6.45 -7.38
C VAL A 316 14.88 6.87 -8.23
N ASN A 317 15.13 7.61 -9.29
CA ASN A 317 14.13 8.22 -10.18
C ASN A 317 13.28 9.36 -9.56
N LYS A 318 13.64 9.87 -8.37
CA LYS A 318 13.09 11.10 -7.80
C LYS A 318 14.16 12.18 -7.67
N ALA A 319 13.77 13.44 -7.73
CA ALA A 319 14.65 14.57 -7.51
C ALA A 319 14.09 15.45 -6.39
N ALA A 320 14.96 15.94 -5.53
CA ALA A 320 14.61 16.90 -4.48
C ALA A 320 15.53 18.12 -4.60
N TYR A 321 14.97 19.31 -4.45
CA TYR A 321 15.68 20.55 -4.59
C TYR A 321 15.44 21.42 -3.34
N VAL A 322 16.51 21.93 -2.74
CA VAL A 322 16.41 22.93 -1.67
C VAL A 322 16.41 24.30 -2.29
N LEU A 323 15.35 25.06 -2.06
CA LEU A 323 15.14 26.38 -2.65
C LEU A 323 15.09 27.46 -1.58
N ASP A 324 15.61 28.63 -1.90
CA ASP A 324 15.44 29.84 -1.08
C ASP A 324 14.02 30.41 -1.20
N GLY A 325 13.72 31.48 -0.44
CA GLY A 325 12.42 32.16 -0.49
C GLY A 325 12.08 32.83 -1.83
N ARG A 326 13.00 32.82 -2.79
CA ARG A 326 12.82 33.30 -4.18
C ARG A 326 12.83 32.16 -5.19
N LEU A 327 12.66 30.91 -4.74
CA LEU A 327 12.67 29.68 -5.54
C LEU A 327 13.99 29.46 -6.32
N ARG A 328 15.12 29.95 -5.83
CA ARG A 328 16.44 29.67 -6.39
C ARG A 328 17.08 28.50 -5.65
N LEU A 329 17.84 27.69 -6.36
CA LEU A 329 18.59 26.59 -5.78
C LEU A 329 19.54 27.12 -4.69
N CYS A 330 19.47 26.50 -3.51
CA CYS A 330 20.48 26.66 -2.49
C CYS A 330 21.69 25.77 -2.79
N ALA A 331 22.90 26.26 -2.41
CA ALA A 331 24.13 25.50 -2.59
C ALA A 331 24.20 24.33 -1.60
#